data_58f0a5a2dc29d0455efa4f32f055d2f6
#
_entry.id   58f0a5a2dc29d0455efa4f32f055d2f6
#
_cell.length_a   1.000
_cell.length_b   1.000
_cell.length_c   1.000
_cell.angle_alpha   90.00
_cell.angle_beta   90.00
_cell.angle_gamma   90.00
#
_symmetry.space_group_name_H-M   'P 1'
#
loop_
_entity.id
_entity.type
_entity.pdbx_description
1 polymer ?
#
loop_
_entity_poly.entity_id
_entity_poly.type
_entity_poly.pdbx_seq_one_letter_code
_entity_poly.pdbx_strand_id
1 'polypeptide(L)'
;ATDLLEDGLGEVTQVGTSLGSFSMSSLFLMAMMEEYKVELEARAGSLDTDPHFWMPLTLSRTSYLQIMAQKGVEESQAGAQYDRMDQFRQKTKWELPMFGAVDVGRDSYWWDYGQLRLYYTNNMLATLDSEEAAALRLFLGIKKDREDGGTKQQPRVVDSDMKSTTIDDVSCILSCTSVHSGSV
;
A
#
# COMPACT_ATOMS: atom_id res chain seq x y z
N ALA A 1 -14.97 -5.80 -13.51
CA ALA A 1 -13.69 -6.37 -13.01
C ALA A 1 -13.70 -7.89 -13.05
N THR A 2 -14.82 -8.52 -12.70
CA THR A 2 -15.00 -9.99 -12.69
C THR A 2 -14.83 -10.58 -14.10
N ASP A 3 -15.44 -9.95 -15.11
CA ASP A 3 -15.42 -10.40 -16.51
C ASP A 3 -14.00 -10.49 -17.11
N LEU A 4 -13.09 -9.63 -16.67
CA LEU A 4 -11.69 -9.63 -17.10
C LEU A 4 -10.85 -10.76 -16.47
N LEU A 5 -11.29 -11.28 -15.33
CA LEU A 5 -10.63 -12.37 -14.61
C LEU A 5 -11.10 -13.72 -15.14
N GLU A 6 -12.37 -13.82 -15.52
CA GLU A 6 -12.95 -15.06 -16.05
C GLU A 6 -12.39 -15.45 -17.41
N ASP A 7 -11.98 -14.47 -18.23
CA ASP A 7 -11.43 -14.69 -19.58
C ASP A 7 -10.08 -15.45 -19.60
N GLY A 8 -9.39 -15.49 -18.47
CA GLY A 8 -8.08 -16.17 -18.36
C GLY A 8 -7.99 -17.29 -17.32
N LEU A 9 -8.90 -17.32 -16.36
CA LEU A 9 -8.81 -18.18 -15.18
C LEU A 9 -9.96 -19.19 -15.04
N GLY A 10 -10.98 -19.13 -15.91
CA GLY A 10 -12.21 -19.91 -15.75
C GLY A 10 -13.10 -19.36 -14.64
N GLU A 11 -13.91 -20.21 -14.02
CA GLU A 11 -14.84 -19.80 -12.98
C GLU A 11 -14.09 -19.23 -11.75
N VAL A 12 -14.28 -17.94 -11.49
CA VAL A 12 -13.68 -17.24 -10.33
C VAL A 12 -14.64 -17.33 -9.16
N THR A 13 -14.36 -18.20 -8.20
CA THR A 13 -15.18 -18.41 -7.01
C THR A 13 -14.81 -17.49 -5.85
N GLN A 14 -13.62 -16.94 -5.81
CA GLN A 14 -13.14 -16.09 -4.73
C GLN A 14 -12.11 -15.07 -5.23
N VAL A 15 -12.23 -13.84 -4.76
CA VAL A 15 -11.27 -12.74 -5.03
C VAL A 15 -10.77 -12.18 -3.71
N GLY A 16 -9.45 -12.09 -3.58
CA GLY A 16 -8.80 -11.45 -2.44
C GLY A 16 -8.62 -9.95 -2.67
N THR A 17 -8.79 -9.15 -1.62
CA THR A 17 -8.41 -7.74 -1.63
C THR A 17 -6.89 -7.63 -1.48
N SER A 18 -6.23 -6.91 -2.39
CA SER A 18 -4.80 -6.64 -2.27
C SER A 18 -4.53 -5.70 -1.11
N LEU A 19 -3.60 -6.06 -0.25
CA LEU A 19 -3.13 -5.23 0.85
C LEU A 19 -2.00 -4.27 0.43
N GLY A 20 -1.61 -4.28 -0.86
CA GLY A 20 -0.55 -3.42 -1.38
C GLY A 20 0.87 -3.72 -0.86
N SER A 21 1.01 -4.70 0.03
CA SER A 21 2.30 -5.13 0.56
C SER A 21 2.86 -6.28 -0.24
N PHE A 22 4.14 -6.25 -0.53
CA PHE A 22 4.82 -7.33 -1.24
C PHE A 22 6.24 -7.51 -0.74
N SER A 23 6.78 -8.70 -1.00
CA SER A 23 8.18 -9.04 -0.82
C SER A 23 8.75 -9.52 -2.15
N MET A 24 9.95 -9.10 -2.50
CA MET A 24 10.60 -9.55 -3.73
C MET A 24 12.05 -9.94 -3.47
N SER A 25 12.59 -10.83 -4.30
CA SER A 25 14.00 -11.16 -4.25
C SER A 25 14.86 -10.01 -4.76
N SER A 26 16.08 -9.89 -4.23
CA SER A 26 17.05 -8.91 -4.72
C SER A 26 17.39 -9.12 -6.19
N LEU A 27 17.44 -10.37 -6.65
CA LEU A 27 17.68 -10.71 -8.04
C LEU A 27 16.59 -10.13 -8.96
N PHE A 28 15.33 -10.28 -8.57
CA PHE A 28 14.20 -9.74 -9.32
C PHE A 28 14.23 -8.21 -9.32
N LEU A 29 14.49 -7.59 -8.18
CA LEU A 29 14.61 -6.14 -8.06
C LEU A 29 15.72 -5.58 -8.96
N MET A 30 16.89 -6.20 -8.95
CA MET A 30 18.02 -5.78 -9.81
C MET A 30 17.67 -5.91 -11.30
N ALA A 31 17.04 -7.01 -11.70
CA ALA A 31 16.60 -7.20 -13.08
C ALA A 31 15.58 -6.14 -13.52
N MET A 32 14.64 -5.78 -12.65
CA MET A 32 13.70 -4.69 -12.88
C MET A 32 14.38 -3.33 -13.00
N MET A 33 15.28 -3.02 -12.08
CA MET A 33 16.00 -1.75 -12.12
C MET A 33 16.81 -1.59 -13.41
N GLU A 34 17.41 -2.65 -13.91
CA GLU A 34 18.13 -2.62 -15.19
C GLU A 34 17.15 -2.48 -16.37
N GLU A 35 16.02 -3.19 -16.36
CA GLU A 35 15.02 -3.11 -17.43
C GLU A 35 14.40 -1.70 -17.55
N TYR A 36 14.20 -1.03 -16.42
CA TYR A 36 13.59 0.32 -16.36
C TYR A 36 14.59 1.45 -16.16
N LYS A 37 15.88 1.21 -16.34
CA LYS A 37 16.95 2.17 -16.05
C LYS A 37 16.73 3.51 -16.76
N VAL A 38 16.38 3.48 -18.03
CA VAL A 38 16.20 4.69 -18.85
C VAL A 38 15.03 5.52 -18.34
N GLU A 39 13.92 4.87 -18.01
CA GLU A 39 12.73 5.55 -17.49
C GLU A 39 12.97 6.09 -16.07
N LEU A 40 13.66 5.35 -15.23
CA LEU A 40 14.00 5.78 -13.87
C LEU A 40 14.93 6.99 -13.88
N GLU A 41 15.94 7.00 -14.76
CA GLU A 41 16.83 8.15 -14.93
C GLU A 41 16.07 9.38 -15.44
N ALA A 42 15.19 9.20 -16.43
CA ALA A 42 14.40 10.29 -17.00
C ALA A 42 13.37 10.89 -16.04
N ARG A 43 12.90 10.13 -15.05
CA ARG A 43 11.85 10.52 -14.10
C ARG A 43 12.33 10.70 -12.67
N ALA A 44 13.61 10.94 -12.45
CA ALA A 44 14.20 11.11 -11.12
C ALA A 44 13.90 9.94 -10.16
N GLY A 45 13.92 8.71 -10.66
CA GLY A 45 13.67 7.50 -9.87
C GLY A 45 12.20 7.13 -9.66
N SER A 46 11.27 7.79 -10.36
CA SER A 46 9.82 7.53 -10.23
C SER A 46 9.26 6.76 -11.42
N LEU A 47 8.41 5.78 -11.16
CA LEU A 47 7.71 4.98 -12.17
C LEU A 47 6.26 4.73 -11.70
N ASP A 48 5.29 4.84 -12.60
CA ASP A 48 3.94 4.34 -12.38
C ASP A 48 3.93 2.82 -12.55
N THR A 49 3.89 2.10 -11.45
CA THR A 49 4.08 0.64 -11.43
C THR A 49 2.89 -0.13 -11.96
N ASP A 50 1.66 0.36 -11.80
CA ASP A 50 0.47 -0.38 -12.22
C ASP A 50 0.46 -0.65 -13.73
N PRO A 51 0.43 0.36 -14.60
CA PRO A 51 0.39 0.16 -16.04
C PRO A 51 1.71 -0.34 -16.62
N HIS A 52 2.84 0.02 -16.02
CA HIS A 52 4.15 -0.32 -16.58
C HIS A 52 4.67 -1.68 -16.14
N PHE A 53 4.30 -2.13 -14.95
CA PHE A 53 4.90 -3.33 -14.36
C PHE A 53 3.86 -4.41 -14.03
N TRP A 54 2.92 -4.16 -13.10
CA TRP A 54 2.01 -5.21 -12.62
C TRP A 54 1.08 -5.72 -13.71
N MET A 55 0.40 -4.82 -14.42
CA MET A 55 -0.61 -5.17 -15.38
C MET A 55 -0.08 -6.01 -16.57
N PRO A 56 1.03 -5.62 -17.24
CA PRO A 56 1.52 -6.41 -18.37
C PRO A 56 2.10 -7.78 -17.96
N LEU A 57 2.50 -7.95 -16.71
CA LEU A 57 3.03 -9.22 -16.21
C LEU A 57 1.95 -10.17 -15.67
N THR A 58 0.77 -9.66 -15.32
CA THR A 58 -0.30 -10.43 -14.67
C THR A 58 -1.53 -10.61 -15.53
N LEU A 59 -1.78 -9.74 -16.49
CA LEU A 59 -2.93 -9.79 -17.38
C LEU A 59 -2.61 -10.47 -18.70
N SER A 60 -3.66 -10.93 -19.40
CA SER A 60 -3.54 -11.29 -20.82
C SER A 60 -3.27 -10.05 -21.67
N ARG A 61 -2.67 -10.21 -22.84
CA ARG A 61 -2.41 -9.10 -23.77
C ARG A 61 -3.70 -8.34 -24.11
N THR A 62 -4.77 -9.06 -24.39
CA THR A 62 -6.08 -8.47 -24.73
C THR A 62 -6.62 -7.63 -23.57
N SER A 63 -6.64 -8.18 -22.35
CA SER A 63 -7.12 -7.47 -21.17
C SER A 63 -6.27 -6.24 -20.86
N TYR A 64 -4.95 -6.34 -21.00
CA TYR A 64 -4.03 -5.22 -20.81
C TYR A 64 -4.32 -4.08 -21.80
N LEU A 65 -4.41 -4.38 -23.10
CA LEU A 65 -4.68 -3.39 -24.14
C LEU A 65 -6.04 -2.70 -23.92
N GLN A 66 -7.07 -3.46 -23.51
CA GLN A 66 -8.38 -2.92 -23.21
C GLN A 66 -8.34 -1.90 -22.05
N ILE A 67 -7.61 -2.21 -20.97
CA ILE A 67 -7.45 -1.30 -19.83
C ILE A 67 -6.66 -0.05 -20.24
N MET A 68 -5.60 -0.22 -21.04
CA MET A 68 -4.79 0.91 -21.50
C MET A 68 -5.59 1.84 -22.43
N ALA A 69 -6.42 1.29 -23.29
CA ALA A 69 -7.34 2.09 -24.12
C ALA A 69 -8.31 2.92 -23.26
N GLN A 70 -8.87 2.36 -22.18
CA GLN A 70 -9.72 3.11 -21.24
C GLN A 70 -8.96 4.23 -20.51
N LYS A 71 -7.65 4.09 -20.36
CA LYS A 71 -6.75 5.13 -19.79
C LYS A 71 -6.27 6.15 -20.84
N GLY A 72 -6.70 6.01 -22.10
CA GLY A 72 -6.29 6.90 -23.18
C GLY A 72 -4.88 6.65 -23.73
N VAL A 73 -4.32 5.47 -23.50
CA VAL A 73 -3.01 5.08 -24.05
C VAL A 73 -3.20 4.48 -25.44
N GLU A 74 -2.40 4.92 -26.40
CA GLU A 74 -2.40 4.39 -27.76
C GLU A 74 -2.06 2.89 -27.80
N GLU A 75 -2.79 2.13 -28.63
CA GLU A 75 -2.65 0.67 -28.71
C GLU A 75 -1.22 0.24 -29.07
N SER A 76 -0.56 0.96 -29.97
CA SER A 76 0.82 0.70 -30.36
C SER A 76 1.79 0.83 -29.19
N GLN A 77 1.61 1.84 -28.35
CA GLN A 77 2.42 2.07 -27.16
C GLN A 77 2.16 1.01 -26.10
N ALA A 78 0.89 0.71 -25.84
CA ALA A 78 0.51 -0.34 -24.89
C ALA A 78 1.01 -1.72 -25.35
N GLY A 79 0.87 -2.03 -26.65
CA GLY A 79 1.37 -3.27 -27.23
C GLY A 79 2.88 -3.43 -27.08
N ALA A 80 3.64 -2.39 -27.40
CA ALA A 80 5.10 -2.39 -27.23
C ALA A 80 5.52 -2.62 -25.78
N GLN A 81 4.82 -2.00 -24.82
CA GLN A 81 5.08 -2.20 -23.40
C GLN A 81 4.74 -3.63 -22.94
N TYR A 82 3.63 -4.19 -23.41
CA TYR A 82 3.29 -5.56 -23.09
C TYR A 82 4.34 -6.53 -23.62
N ASP A 83 4.71 -6.39 -24.89
CA ASP A 83 5.67 -7.27 -25.57
C ASP A 83 7.06 -7.18 -24.92
N ARG A 84 7.46 -5.99 -24.44
CA ARG A 84 8.66 -5.76 -23.63
C ARG A 84 8.63 -6.54 -22.32
N MET A 85 7.51 -6.47 -21.59
CA MET A 85 7.36 -7.19 -20.33
C MET A 85 7.25 -8.70 -20.51
N ASP A 86 6.65 -9.17 -21.58
CA ASP A 86 6.64 -10.58 -21.90
C ASP A 86 8.06 -11.10 -22.20
N GLN A 87 8.87 -10.32 -22.94
CA GLN A 87 10.29 -10.62 -23.14
C GLN A 87 11.08 -10.62 -21.82
N PHE A 88 10.83 -9.65 -20.93
CA PHE A 88 11.43 -9.62 -19.59
C PHE A 88 11.11 -10.89 -18.82
N ARG A 89 9.86 -11.33 -18.84
CA ARG A 89 9.42 -12.57 -18.21
C ARG A 89 10.14 -13.82 -18.77
N GLN A 90 10.41 -13.84 -20.07
CA GLN A 90 11.03 -14.99 -20.75
C GLN A 90 12.56 -15.01 -20.63
N LYS A 91 13.21 -13.86 -20.57
CA LYS A 91 14.68 -13.75 -20.51
C LYS A 91 15.26 -14.35 -19.24
N THR A 92 14.56 -14.28 -18.14
CA THR A 92 15.06 -14.72 -16.84
C THR A 92 14.45 -16.09 -16.52
N LYS A 93 15.30 -17.09 -16.38
CA LYS A 93 14.86 -18.40 -15.86
C LYS A 93 14.63 -18.27 -14.37
N TRP A 94 13.41 -17.92 -14.02
CA TRP A 94 12.99 -17.89 -12.63
C TRP A 94 12.86 -19.31 -12.11
N GLU A 95 13.52 -19.64 -11.00
CA GLU A 95 13.42 -20.97 -10.36
C GLU A 95 12.03 -21.23 -9.77
N LEU A 96 11.29 -20.16 -9.48
CA LEU A 96 9.95 -20.16 -8.90
C LEU A 96 8.99 -19.37 -9.79
N PRO A 97 7.67 -19.56 -9.65
CA PRO A 97 6.69 -18.66 -10.24
C PRO A 97 7.03 -17.20 -9.93
N MET A 98 6.97 -16.32 -10.93
CA MET A 98 7.35 -14.91 -10.79
C MET A 98 6.54 -14.19 -9.72
N PHE A 99 5.27 -14.57 -9.57
CA PHE A 99 4.35 -14.00 -8.58
C PHE A 99 3.68 -15.10 -7.77
N GLY A 100 3.46 -14.82 -6.50
CA GLY A 100 2.66 -15.60 -5.59
C GLY A 100 1.81 -14.68 -4.72
N ALA A 101 0.71 -15.20 -4.21
CA ALA A 101 -0.12 -14.52 -3.23
C ALA A 101 -0.07 -15.27 -1.91
N VAL A 102 -0.07 -14.51 -0.82
CA VAL A 102 -0.18 -15.04 0.53
C VAL A 102 -1.52 -14.59 1.10
N ASP A 103 -2.39 -15.55 1.40
CA ASP A 103 -3.63 -15.29 2.12
C ASP A 103 -3.29 -15.06 3.60
N VAL A 104 -3.57 -13.86 4.09
CA VAL A 104 -3.35 -13.47 5.50
C VAL A 104 -4.55 -13.78 6.40
N GLY A 105 -5.60 -14.40 5.84
CA GLY A 105 -6.84 -14.74 6.55
C GLY A 105 -7.82 -13.58 6.67
N ARG A 106 -8.91 -13.83 7.40
CA ARG A 106 -10.03 -12.87 7.56
C ARG A 106 -10.00 -12.12 8.89
N ASP A 107 -9.21 -12.57 9.82
CA ASP A 107 -9.18 -12.08 11.20
C ASP A 107 -8.11 -10.99 11.40
N SER A 108 -7.60 -10.43 10.31
CA SER A 108 -6.61 -9.36 10.30
C SER A 108 -7.23 -8.03 10.00
N TYR A 109 -6.75 -6.99 10.66
CA TYR A 109 -7.11 -5.61 10.32
C TYR A 109 -6.18 -5.07 9.24
N TRP A 110 -6.74 -4.29 8.31
CA TRP A 110 -6.00 -3.57 7.30
C TRP A 110 -6.33 -2.08 7.34
N TRP A 111 -5.36 -1.27 7.69
CA TRP A 111 -5.49 0.19 7.76
C TRP A 111 -4.72 0.83 6.61
N ASP A 112 -5.45 1.18 5.56
CA ASP A 112 -4.87 1.86 4.40
C ASP A 112 -4.74 3.38 4.69
N TYR A 113 -3.54 3.90 4.55
CA TYR A 113 -3.20 5.32 4.73
C TYR A 113 -2.87 6.02 3.40
N GLY A 114 -3.04 5.37 2.26
CA GLY A 114 -2.68 5.87 0.93
C GLY A 114 -3.53 7.01 0.40
N GLN A 115 -4.69 7.26 1.00
CA GLN A 115 -5.58 8.37 0.63
C GLN A 115 -5.87 9.26 1.85
N LEU A 116 -5.98 10.58 1.65
CA LEU A 116 -6.24 11.53 2.73
C LEU A 116 -7.50 11.19 3.53
N ARG A 117 -8.56 10.74 2.85
CA ARG A 117 -9.80 10.30 3.52
C ARG A 117 -9.56 9.10 4.42
N LEU A 118 -8.82 8.11 3.95
CA LEU A 118 -8.50 6.90 4.72
C LEU A 118 -7.55 7.22 5.89
N TYR A 119 -6.58 8.09 5.65
CA TYR A 119 -5.73 8.63 6.70
C TYR A 119 -6.56 9.23 7.84
N TYR A 120 -7.50 10.13 7.52
CA TYR A 120 -8.39 10.73 8.51
C TYR A 120 -9.25 9.67 9.22
N THR A 121 -9.90 8.78 8.47
CA THR A 121 -10.79 7.76 9.03
C THR A 121 -10.05 6.83 9.99
N ASN A 122 -8.85 6.37 9.61
CA ASN A 122 -8.06 5.46 10.43
C ASN A 122 -7.51 6.16 11.69
N ASN A 123 -7.14 7.44 11.59
CA ASN A 123 -6.77 8.18 12.80
C ASN A 123 -7.97 8.38 13.75
N MET A 124 -9.14 8.66 13.21
CA MET A 124 -10.36 8.78 14.03
C MET A 124 -10.78 7.42 14.63
N LEU A 125 -10.50 6.30 13.96
CA LEU A 125 -10.72 4.97 14.51
C LEU A 125 -10.00 4.77 15.86
N ALA A 126 -8.80 5.31 16.02
CA ALA A 126 -8.05 5.20 17.26
C ALA A 126 -8.75 5.84 18.49
N THR A 127 -9.75 6.72 18.27
CA THR A 127 -10.53 7.35 19.33
C THR A 127 -11.74 6.52 19.79
N LEU A 128 -12.08 5.45 19.04
CA LEU A 128 -13.25 4.63 19.33
C LEU A 128 -12.96 3.59 20.42
N ASP A 129 -14.03 3.12 21.06
CA ASP A 129 -13.97 2.00 22.01
C ASP A 129 -14.42 0.71 21.30
N SER A 130 -13.49 0.13 20.54
CA SER A 130 -13.67 -1.14 19.82
C SER A 130 -12.41 -1.99 19.89
N GLU A 131 -12.52 -3.27 19.60
CA GLU A 131 -11.39 -4.19 19.54
C GLU A 131 -10.39 -3.78 18.45
N GLU A 132 -10.90 -3.41 17.28
CA GLU A 132 -10.08 -2.89 16.19
C GLU A 132 -9.33 -1.61 16.58
N ALA A 133 -10.02 -0.67 17.24
CA ALA A 133 -9.38 0.55 17.75
C ALA A 133 -8.30 0.25 18.80
N ALA A 134 -8.51 -0.75 19.64
CA ALA A 134 -7.50 -1.20 20.61
C ALA A 134 -6.28 -1.77 19.91
N ALA A 135 -6.48 -2.59 18.87
CA ALA A 135 -5.40 -3.13 18.05
C ALA A 135 -4.62 -2.01 17.32
N LEU A 136 -5.33 -1.03 16.75
CA LEU A 136 -4.71 0.14 16.11
C LEU A 136 -3.88 0.96 17.10
N ARG A 137 -4.43 1.26 18.29
CA ARG A 137 -3.68 1.96 19.35
C ARG A 137 -2.41 1.21 19.74
N LEU A 138 -2.49 -0.12 19.90
CA LEU A 138 -1.33 -0.95 20.18
C LEU A 138 -0.28 -0.85 19.07
N PHE A 139 -0.69 -0.95 17.82
CA PHE A 139 0.18 -0.81 16.65
C PHE A 139 0.84 0.58 16.60
N LEU A 140 0.09 1.63 16.86
CA LEU A 140 0.59 3.00 16.89
C LEU A 140 1.42 3.32 18.15
N GLY A 141 1.52 2.41 19.11
CA GLY A 141 2.24 2.61 20.36
C GLY A 141 1.57 3.62 21.30
N ILE A 142 0.26 3.83 21.16
CA ILE A 142 -0.53 4.63 22.09
C ILE A 142 -0.80 3.76 23.32
N LYS A 143 -0.19 4.12 24.44
CA LYS A 143 -0.36 3.38 25.69
C LYS A 143 -1.69 3.71 26.34
N LYS A 144 -2.32 2.69 26.90
CA LYS A 144 -3.45 2.84 27.81
C LYS A 144 -2.90 2.76 29.22
N ASP A 145 -2.96 3.83 30.00
CA ASP A 145 -2.54 3.76 31.41
C ASP A 145 -3.46 2.82 32.20
N ARG A 146 -2.84 1.93 32.92
CA ARG A 146 -3.47 0.84 33.65
C ARG A 146 -3.27 0.95 35.16
N GLU A 147 -3.34 2.12 35.75
CA GLU A 147 -3.31 2.18 37.21
C GLU A 147 -4.37 3.17 37.69
N ASP A 148 -5.36 2.83 38.39
CA ASP A 148 -6.43 3.58 39.07
C ASP A 148 -7.81 3.69 38.41
N GLY A 149 -8.28 2.66 37.69
CA GLY A 149 -9.71 2.55 37.35
C GLY A 149 -10.25 3.58 36.36
N GLY A 150 -9.43 4.47 35.85
CA GLY A 150 -9.74 5.43 34.79
C GLY A 150 -8.95 5.13 33.51
N THR A 151 -9.63 5.01 32.40
CA THR A 151 -8.98 4.79 31.10
C THR A 151 -8.46 6.10 30.52
N LYS A 152 -7.39 6.66 31.10
CA LYS A 152 -6.70 7.78 30.46
C LYS A 152 -5.80 7.25 29.35
N GLN A 153 -6.02 7.72 28.13
CA GLN A 153 -5.15 7.42 27.00
C GLN A 153 -4.04 8.46 26.98
N GLN A 154 -2.78 8.01 26.98
CA GLN A 154 -1.67 8.94 26.81
C GLN A 154 -1.38 9.17 25.33
N PRO A 155 -1.18 10.42 24.92
CA PRO A 155 -0.75 10.74 23.57
C PRO A 155 0.65 10.15 23.29
N ARG A 156 0.88 9.71 22.06
CA ARG A 156 2.21 9.36 21.61
C ARG A 156 2.93 10.60 21.12
N VAL A 157 3.99 10.96 21.79
CA VAL A 157 4.86 12.10 21.42
C VAL A 157 6.22 11.56 21.01
N VAL A 158 6.65 11.85 19.78
CA VAL A 158 7.95 11.42 19.22
C VAL A 158 8.64 12.63 18.61
N ASP A 159 9.89 12.87 19.00
CA ASP A 159 10.74 13.95 18.46
C ASP A 159 10.02 15.32 18.38
N SER A 160 9.23 15.65 19.40
CA SER A 160 8.40 16.86 19.45
C SER A 160 8.73 17.72 20.68
N ASP A 161 8.70 19.04 20.50
CA ASP A 161 8.93 20.00 21.56
C ASP A 161 7.57 20.50 22.12
N MET A 162 7.32 20.20 23.39
CA MET A 162 6.07 20.47 24.10
C MET A 162 6.25 21.58 25.11
N LYS A 163 6.59 22.80 24.68
CA LYS A 163 6.82 23.94 25.58
C LYS A 163 5.55 24.40 26.30
N SER A 164 5.51 24.12 27.58
CA SER A 164 4.44 24.64 28.49
C SER A 164 3.02 24.26 28.08
N THR A 165 2.85 23.12 27.42
CA THR A 165 1.56 22.63 26.92
C THR A 165 1.21 21.31 27.57
N THR A 166 0.00 21.20 28.10
CA THR A 166 -0.61 19.94 28.50
C THR A 166 -1.49 19.44 27.36
N ILE A 167 -1.39 18.16 27.07
CA ILE A 167 -2.29 17.48 26.12
C ILE A 167 -3.37 16.84 26.98
N ASP A 168 -4.62 17.22 26.73
CA ASP A 168 -5.76 16.59 27.39
C ASP A 168 -5.92 15.13 26.98
N ASP A 169 -6.73 14.38 27.72
CA ASP A 169 -6.94 12.93 27.64
C ASP A 169 -7.42 12.40 26.28
N VAL A 170 -7.07 13.04 25.19
CA VAL A 170 -7.45 12.67 23.84
C VAL A 170 -6.32 11.88 23.18
N SER A 171 -6.66 10.81 22.50
CA SER A 171 -5.70 10.05 21.69
C SER A 171 -5.11 10.95 20.61
N CYS A 172 -3.86 11.34 20.75
CA CYS A 172 -3.16 12.05 19.68
C CYS A 172 -1.78 11.44 19.46
N ILE A 173 -1.27 11.66 18.26
CA ILE A 173 0.09 11.32 17.86
C ILE A 173 0.74 12.62 17.42
N LEU A 174 1.81 13.02 18.09
CA LEU A 174 2.67 14.11 17.69
C LEU A 174 4.02 13.54 17.27
N SER A 175 4.46 13.90 16.08
CA SER A 175 5.78 13.51 15.58
C SER A 175 6.43 14.69 14.88
N CYS A 176 7.69 14.96 15.19
CA CYS A 176 8.47 16.07 14.64
C CYS A 176 7.73 17.42 14.70
N THR A 177 7.01 17.68 15.81
CA THR A 177 6.11 18.82 15.96
C THR A 177 6.60 19.73 17.11
N SER A 178 6.46 21.03 16.93
CA SER A 178 6.67 22.01 18.02
C SER A 178 5.33 22.61 18.39
N VAL A 179 4.92 22.42 19.66
CA VAL A 179 3.66 22.93 20.20
C VAL A 179 3.96 24.04 21.18
N HIS A 180 3.42 25.21 20.92
CA HIS A 180 3.59 26.40 21.75
C HIS A 180 2.31 26.75 22.53
N SER A 181 2.43 27.51 23.59
CA SER A 181 1.28 28.01 24.34
C SER A 181 0.31 28.77 23.42
N GLY A 182 -0.97 28.42 23.47
CA GLY A 182 -2.01 29.02 22.62
C GLY A 182 -2.31 28.24 21.33
N SER A 183 -1.65 27.12 21.09
CA SER A 183 -2.07 26.17 20.05
C SER A 183 -3.35 25.44 20.50
N VAL A 184 -4.36 25.35 19.62
CA VAL A 184 -5.62 24.65 19.86
C VAL A 184 -5.72 23.50 18.86
#